data_d4bf30fe057b2b5dd25773dfe677993f
#
_entry.id   d4bf30fe057b2b5dd25773dfe677993f
#
_cell.length_a   1.000
_cell.length_b   1.000
_cell.length_c   1.000
_cell.angle_alpha   90.00
_cell.angle_beta   90.00
_cell.angle_gamma   90.00
#
_symmetry.space_group_name_H-M   'P 1'
#
loop_
_entity.id
_entity.type
_entity.pdbx_description
1 polymer ?
#
loop_
_entity_poly.entity_id
_entity_poly.type
_entity_poly.pdbx_seq_one_letter_code
_entity_poly.pdbx_strand_id
1 'polypeptide(L)'
;MANLNLEQQPKYDPFPATQDVIFTVSDNTVVTSETIVKFIANVYISTDKALLGTSPTLQATLKTTPNNAGVGMFDLRPILESFVKSDSLASGNTSTGAPIGALAPTYKGSSYAQGNQFPIHVIDKYALSENTIKWLSVKFQIEYLNGGGNPNAVETDGDFIFTQDYLFYNGYLSHTDNLTGSTTNSDFGWNLEKAGYNLDGSDISFVQNSNTSNYLTPCPKELHARVTDYGTLPTFNVLTNATFFTGAPNDTTNRRYNFTQVTMYDANNTLLVTFNIDNNTAVGGFDQATTNARAMIIFLGLYPANLNNWSSDFQTHIANTSYYTVKGVGHPSGLITDEYRINIICDSSFGYEGIRLTWLNKFGTWDYYTFNQKSIRSLSTSKTQYTQLGGTWNEATYQPNGFKGGMKNFRVNATEKITLNTDYLTDLESEWIESLFNSPEVYILTGETPTDNAGIINKYVQPVTLTTTSFTRKTKANDKLIQYTFEVERNRQLRTQTT
;
A
#
# COMPACT_ATOMS: atom_id res chain seq x y z
N MET A 1 -45.67 -1.91 -9.87
CA MET A 1 -44.41 -1.17 -9.60
C MET A 1 -43.44 -2.22 -9.11
N ALA A 2 -42.30 -2.32 -9.77
CA ALA A 2 -41.25 -3.22 -9.36
C ALA A 2 -40.69 -2.73 -8.01
N ASN A 3 -40.39 -3.62 -7.10
CA ASN A 3 -39.80 -3.32 -5.81
C ASN A 3 -38.40 -3.93 -5.76
N LEU A 4 -37.49 -3.29 -6.46
CA LEU A 4 -36.08 -3.68 -6.40
C LEU A 4 -35.55 -3.42 -4.99
N ASN A 5 -35.03 -4.44 -4.36
CA ASN A 5 -34.46 -4.41 -3.02
C ASN A 5 -32.98 -4.77 -3.05
N LEU A 6 -32.18 -4.06 -2.27
CA LEU A 6 -30.80 -4.40 -2.00
C LEU A 6 -30.76 -5.30 -0.76
N GLU A 7 -30.53 -6.61 -0.97
CA GLU A 7 -30.61 -7.62 0.08
C GLU A 7 -29.29 -7.77 0.84
N GLN A 8 -28.16 -7.59 0.13
CA GLN A 8 -26.84 -7.73 0.70
C GLN A 8 -25.87 -6.73 0.11
N GLN A 9 -25.01 -6.20 0.95
CA GLN A 9 -23.92 -5.29 0.60
C GLN A 9 -22.78 -5.41 1.61
N PRO A 10 -21.56 -4.92 1.31
CA PRO A 10 -20.49 -4.85 2.30
C PRO A 10 -20.92 -4.13 3.56
N LYS A 11 -20.63 -4.72 4.71
CA LYS A 11 -21.05 -4.19 6.01
C LYS A 11 -20.17 -3.03 6.48
N TYR A 12 -18.87 -3.11 6.22
CA TYR A 12 -17.88 -2.17 6.73
C TYR A 12 -17.29 -1.30 5.63
N ASP A 13 -16.87 -0.10 6.00
CA ASP A 13 -16.26 0.90 5.15
C ASP A 13 -15.03 1.51 5.89
N PRO A 14 -13.83 1.51 5.32
CA PRO A 14 -13.46 0.98 3.99
C PRO A 14 -13.28 -0.55 3.97
N PHE A 15 -13.39 -1.15 2.78
CA PHE A 15 -13.16 -2.58 2.59
C PHE A 15 -12.02 -2.87 1.57
N PRO A 16 -11.36 -4.05 1.66
CA PRO A 16 -10.30 -4.43 0.72
C PRO A 16 -10.88 -4.83 -0.65
N ALA A 17 -10.22 -4.38 -1.73
CA ALA A 17 -10.66 -4.61 -3.10
C ALA A 17 -10.39 -6.03 -3.61
N THR A 18 -9.40 -6.72 -3.03
CA THR A 18 -8.94 -8.03 -3.53
C THR A 18 -9.67 -9.23 -2.92
N GLN A 19 -10.73 -8.97 -2.18
CA GLN A 19 -11.59 -9.99 -1.56
C GLN A 19 -13.00 -9.95 -2.14
N ASP A 20 -13.81 -10.95 -1.75
CA ASP A 20 -15.19 -11.06 -2.23
C ASP A 20 -15.99 -9.81 -1.82
N VAL A 21 -16.48 -9.08 -2.81
CA VAL A 21 -17.31 -7.88 -2.65
C VAL A 21 -18.68 -8.18 -3.26
N ILE A 22 -19.52 -8.79 -2.44
CA ILE A 22 -20.79 -9.36 -2.88
C ILE A 22 -21.93 -8.39 -2.60
N PHE A 23 -22.67 -8.09 -3.68
CA PHE A 23 -23.97 -7.44 -3.62
C PHE A 23 -25.05 -8.40 -4.09
N THR A 24 -26.21 -8.38 -3.42
CA THR A 24 -27.36 -9.14 -3.87
C THR A 24 -28.59 -8.25 -3.94
N VAL A 25 -29.37 -8.43 -4.99
CA VAL A 25 -30.60 -7.68 -5.23
C VAL A 25 -31.74 -8.63 -5.55
N SER A 26 -32.96 -8.26 -5.19
CA SER A 26 -34.16 -9.01 -5.46
C SER A 26 -35.28 -8.12 -5.99
N ASP A 27 -36.19 -8.72 -6.74
CA ASP A 27 -37.49 -8.14 -7.09
C ASP A 27 -38.49 -9.28 -7.28
N ASN A 28 -39.28 -9.51 -6.25
CA ASN A 28 -40.25 -10.61 -6.23
C ASN A 28 -41.41 -10.42 -7.23
N THR A 29 -41.69 -9.19 -7.63
CA THR A 29 -42.78 -8.89 -8.56
C THR A 29 -42.38 -9.22 -9.98
N VAL A 30 -41.31 -8.61 -10.46
CA VAL A 30 -40.83 -8.76 -11.83
C VAL A 30 -40.34 -10.19 -12.12
N VAL A 31 -39.64 -10.81 -11.19
CA VAL A 31 -39.14 -12.18 -11.34
C VAL A 31 -40.30 -13.20 -11.51
N THR A 32 -41.48 -12.93 -10.94
CA THR A 32 -42.64 -13.83 -11.03
C THR A 32 -43.57 -13.50 -12.18
N SER A 33 -43.64 -12.23 -12.62
CA SER A 33 -44.63 -11.77 -13.63
C SER A 33 -44.04 -11.67 -15.04
N GLU A 34 -42.72 -11.48 -15.16
CA GLU A 34 -42.06 -11.20 -16.42
C GLU A 34 -41.14 -12.35 -16.88
N THR A 35 -40.72 -12.29 -18.13
CA THR A 35 -39.83 -13.32 -18.71
C THR A 35 -38.46 -12.73 -19.04
N ILE A 36 -37.45 -13.60 -19.09
CA ILE A 36 -36.06 -13.22 -19.42
C ILE A 36 -35.55 -12.07 -18.53
N VAL A 37 -35.79 -12.22 -17.24
CA VAL A 37 -35.40 -11.21 -16.24
C VAL A 37 -33.87 -11.23 -16.05
N LYS A 38 -33.28 -10.04 -16.02
CA LYS A 38 -31.88 -9.84 -15.67
C LYS A 38 -31.74 -8.66 -14.72
N PHE A 39 -30.98 -8.85 -13.68
CA PHE A 39 -30.51 -7.75 -12.85
C PHE A 39 -29.28 -7.11 -13.46
N ILE A 40 -29.16 -5.79 -13.35
CA ILE A 40 -28.07 -4.99 -13.89
C ILE A 40 -27.41 -4.25 -12.74
N ALA A 41 -26.07 -4.33 -12.66
CA ALA A 41 -25.25 -3.49 -11.78
C ALA A 41 -24.38 -2.57 -12.62
N ASN A 42 -24.61 -1.27 -12.50
CA ASN A 42 -23.78 -0.23 -13.09
C ASN A 42 -22.80 0.27 -12.01
N VAL A 43 -21.52 0.08 -12.27
CA VAL A 43 -20.44 0.35 -11.32
C VAL A 43 -19.80 1.69 -11.64
N TYR A 44 -19.77 2.58 -10.66
CA TYR A 44 -19.17 3.90 -10.74
C TYR A 44 -17.99 3.98 -9.76
N ILE A 45 -16.82 4.36 -10.26
CA ILE A 45 -15.60 4.48 -9.46
C ILE A 45 -14.99 5.85 -9.69
N SER A 46 -14.60 6.51 -8.62
CA SER A 46 -14.01 7.85 -8.67
C SER A 46 -12.94 8.04 -7.60
N THR A 47 -12.03 8.97 -7.85
CA THR A 47 -11.12 9.49 -6.82
C THR A 47 -11.81 10.54 -5.93
N ASP A 48 -12.92 11.11 -6.37
CA ASP A 48 -13.65 12.12 -5.62
C ASP A 48 -15.11 11.70 -5.44
N LYS A 49 -15.57 11.62 -4.19
CA LYS A 49 -16.95 11.30 -3.82
C LYS A 49 -17.96 12.26 -4.44
N ALA A 50 -17.64 13.54 -4.49
CA ALA A 50 -18.53 14.55 -5.06
C ALA A 50 -18.88 14.29 -6.54
N LEU A 51 -17.97 13.66 -7.29
CA LEU A 51 -18.19 13.28 -8.68
C LEU A 51 -19.17 12.11 -8.82
N LEU A 52 -19.24 11.21 -7.83
CA LEU A 52 -20.22 10.11 -7.85
C LEU A 52 -21.66 10.64 -7.77
N GLY A 53 -21.89 11.71 -7.00
CA GLY A 53 -23.20 12.34 -6.88
C GLY A 53 -23.58 13.25 -8.05
N THR A 54 -22.62 13.92 -8.70
CA THR A 54 -22.91 14.99 -9.68
C THR A 54 -22.67 14.58 -11.14
N SER A 55 -21.65 13.79 -11.40
CA SER A 55 -21.25 13.37 -12.76
C SER A 55 -20.57 12.00 -12.71
N PRO A 56 -21.29 10.94 -12.32
CA PRO A 56 -20.70 9.63 -12.18
C PRO A 56 -20.24 9.07 -13.53
N THR A 57 -18.99 8.63 -13.61
CA THR A 57 -18.47 7.96 -14.80
C THR A 57 -18.68 6.45 -14.65
N LEU A 58 -19.48 5.89 -15.55
CA LEU A 58 -19.72 4.45 -15.61
C LEU A 58 -18.43 3.72 -16.00
N GLN A 59 -18.00 2.79 -15.14
CA GLN A 59 -16.80 1.99 -15.36
C GLN A 59 -17.13 0.60 -15.91
N ALA A 60 -18.19 -0.01 -15.41
CA ALA A 60 -18.62 -1.34 -15.84
C ALA A 60 -20.13 -1.52 -15.69
N THR A 61 -20.70 -2.38 -16.52
CA THR A 61 -22.07 -2.87 -16.38
C THR A 61 -22.05 -4.39 -16.33
N LEU A 62 -22.55 -4.94 -15.24
CA LEU A 62 -22.72 -6.39 -15.05
C LEU A 62 -24.18 -6.75 -15.19
N LYS A 63 -24.46 -7.92 -15.75
CA LYS A 63 -25.82 -8.47 -15.86
C LYS A 63 -25.82 -9.90 -15.31
N THR A 64 -26.79 -10.21 -14.49
CA THR A 64 -27.00 -11.58 -13.96
C THR A 64 -28.47 -11.97 -14.06
N THR A 65 -28.74 -13.24 -14.26
CA THR A 65 -30.11 -13.80 -14.20
C THR A 65 -30.45 -14.11 -12.76
N PRO A 66 -31.73 -14.02 -12.36
CA PRO A 66 -32.16 -14.45 -11.04
C PRO A 66 -31.80 -15.91 -10.78
N ASN A 67 -31.36 -16.22 -9.59
CA ASN A 67 -31.21 -17.59 -9.13
C ASN A 67 -32.58 -18.21 -8.77
N ASN A 68 -32.61 -19.47 -8.31
CA ASN A 68 -33.85 -20.17 -7.91
C ASN A 68 -34.65 -19.49 -6.79
N ALA A 69 -34.01 -18.58 -6.04
CA ALA A 69 -34.66 -17.78 -5.00
C ALA A 69 -35.10 -16.38 -5.50
N GLY A 70 -34.99 -16.10 -6.81
CA GLY A 70 -35.35 -14.80 -7.37
C GLY A 70 -34.33 -13.69 -7.12
N VAL A 71 -33.09 -14.03 -6.73
CA VAL A 71 -32.06 -13.08 -6.33
C VAL A 71 -30.95 -13.03 -7.39
N GLY A 72 -30.53 -11.79 -7.71
CA GLY A 72 -29.33 -11.53 -8.51
C GLY A 72 -28.12 -11.30 -7.59
N MET A 73 -27.00 -11.96 -7.89
CA MET A 73 -25.76 -11.83 -7.12
C MET A 73 -24.65 -11.29 -7.99
N PHE A 74 -23.90 -10.34 -7.46
CA PHE A 74 -22.78 -9.69 -8.13
C PHE A 74 -21.54 -9.73 -7.25
N ASP A 75 -20.44 -10.29 -7.75
CA ASP A 75 -19.09 -10.12 -7.18
C ASP A 75 -18.37 -9.02 -7.95
N LEU A 76 -18.05 -7.93 -7.27
CA LEU A 76 -17.38 -6.78 -7.87
C LEU A 76 -15.85 -6.84 -7.77
N ARG A 77 -15.29 -7.81 -7.04
CA ARG A 77 -13.84 -7.96 -6.87
C ARG A 77 -13.04 -7.84 -8.16
N PRO A 78 -13.36 -8.56 -9.27
CA PRO A 78 -12.56 -8.51 -10.49
C PRO A 78 -12.50 -7.12 -11.15
N ILE A 79 -13.51 -6.29 -10.87
CA ILE A 79 -13.54 -4.91 -11.34
C ILE A 79 -12.72 -4.03 -10.39
N LEU A 80 -13.00 -4.08 -9.09
CA LEU A 80 -12.42 -3.19 -8.09
C LEU A 80 -10.90 -3.32 -7.99
N GLU A 81 -10.39 -4.56 -8.01
CA GLU A 81 -8.95 -4.82 -7.95
C GLU A 81 -8.18 -4.21 -9.14
N SER A 82 -8.83 -3.97 -10.28
CA SER A 82 -8.22 -3.33 -11.44
C SER A 82 -8.06 -1.80 -11.30
N PHE A 83 -8.76 -1.18 -10.35
CA PHE A 83 -8.76 0.27 -10.14
C PHE A 83 -7.87 0.74 -9.00
N VAL A 84 -7.37 -0.17 -8.19
CA VAL A 84 -6.44 0.14 -7.10
C VAL A 84 -5.12 -0.59 -7.32
N LYS A 85 -4.04 0.05 -6.87
CA LYS A 85 -2.68 -0.49 -6.92
C LYS A 85 -1.82 0.16 -5.85
N SER A 86 -0.63 -0.37 -5.63
CA SER A 86 0.35 0.22 -4.72
C SER A 86 0.81 1.61 -5.17
N ASP A 87 1.07 2.49 -4.22
CA ASP A 87 1.71 3.77 -4.46
C ASP A 87 3.23 3.64 -4.25
N SER A 88 3.97 3.55 -5.33
CA SER A 88 5.43 3.46 -5.33
C SER A 88 6.10 4.83 -5.47
N LEU A 89 5.37 5.82 -5.98
CA LEU A 89 5.86 7.17 -6.19
C LEU A 89 5.01 8.16 -5.39
N ALA A 90 5.70 9.10 -4.74
CA ALA A 90 5.06 10.26 -4.14
C ALA A 90 4.67 11.23 -5.25
N SER A 91 3.38 11.55 -5.38
CA SER A 91 2.90 12.49 -6.39
C SER A 91 2.48 13.81 -5.76
N GLY A 92 2.88 14.91 -6.41
CA GLY A 92 2.28 16.22 -6.18
C GLY A 92 0.95 16.37 -6.91
N ASN A 93 0.27 17.49 -6.72
CA ASN A 93 -0.96 17.79 -7.45
C ASN A 93 -0.66 18.08 -8.93
N THR A 94 -1.11 17.18 -9.80
CA THR A 94 -0.88 17.30 -11.24
C THR A 94 -1.88 18.19 -11.95
N SER A 95 -3.04 18.51 -11.35
CA SER A 95 -4.12 19.23 -12.07
C SER A 95 -3.98 20.74 -12.07
N THR A 96 -3.30 21.32 -11.11
CA THR A 96 -3.07 22.77 -11.05
C THR A 96 -1.59 23.14 -11.13
N GLY A 97 -0.72 22.14 -11.19
CA GLY A 97 0.72 22.34 -11.06
C GLY A 97 1.16 22.81 -9.67
N ALA A 98 0.22 23.03 -8.75
CA ALA A 98 0.52 23.28 -7.36
C ALA A 98 0.55 21.97 -6.61
N PRO A 99 1.45 21.80 -5.63
CA PRO A 99 1.37 20.67 -4.71
C PRO A 99 -0.02 20.66 -4.05
N ILE A 100 -0.57 19.48 -3.81
CA ILE A 100 -1.78 19.32 -3.00
C ILE A 100 -1.39 19.70 -1.57
N GLY A 101 -1.86 20.89 -1.14
CA GLY A 101 -1.27 21.55 -0.01
C GLY A 101 0.14 22.08 -0.35
N ALA A 102 0.63 23.10 0.31
CA ALA A 102 1.94 23.68 0.05
C ALA A 102 3.12 22.77 0.43
N LEU A 103 2.84 21.54 0.92
CA LEU A 103 3.83 20.48 1.12
C LEU A 103 3.93 19.65 -0.17
N ALA A 104 4.62 20.18 -1.16
CA ALA A 104 5.28 19.28 -2.11
C ALA A 104 6.08 18.28 -1.28
N PRO A 105 6.01 16.96 -1.58
CA PRO A 105 6.93 16.03 -0.97
C PRO A 105 8.33 16.61 -1.18
N THR A 106 8.99 17.01 -0.09
CA THR A 106 10.31 17.60 -0.17
C THR A 106 11.32 16.50 0.12
N TYR A 107 12.39 16.53 -0.63
CA TYR A 107 13.55 15.71 -0.37
C TYR A 107 14.72 16.64 -0.03
N LYS A 108 15.33 16.47 1.15
CA LYS A 108 16.40 17.32 1.69
C LYS A 108 16.09 18.81 1.63
N GLY A 109 14.87 19.20 1.98
CA GLY A 109 14.45 20.60 2.01
C GLY A 109 14.40 21.30 0.65
N SER A 110 14.65 20.61 -0.46
CA SER A 110 14.44 21.14 -1.79
C SER A 110 13.02 20.88 -2.25
N SER A 111 12.32 21.93 -2.70
CA SER A 111 11.06 21.76 -3.41
C SER A 111 11.36 21.18 -4.80
N TYR A 112 10.90 19.96 -5.06
CA TYR A 112 10.95 19.43 -6.42
C TYR A 112 10.00 20.24 -7.31
N ALA A 113 10.53 20.71 -8.43
CA ALA A 113 9.74 21.35 -9.46
C ALA A 113 8.66 20.37 -9.94
N GLN A 114 7.51 20.93 -10.32
CA GLN A 114 6.35 20.21 -10.87
C GLN A 114 6.78 19.10 -11.86
N GLY A 115 6.22 17.90 -11.67
CA GLY A 115 6.45 16.77 -12.57
C GLY A 115 7.55 15.80 -12.16
N ASN A 116 8.33 16.10 -11.13
CA ASN A 116 9.30 15.15 -10.61
C ASN A 116 8.63 14.22 -9.59
N GLN A 117 8.39 13.01 -10.01
CA GLN A 117 7.96 11.93 -9.13
C GLN A 117 9.20 11.27 -8.52
N PHE A 118 9.16 10.98 -7.24
CA PHE A 118 10.22 10.24 -6.54
C PHE A 118 9.63 9.15 -5.66
N PRO A 119 10.45 8.15 -5.30
CA PRO A 119 9.96 7.03 -4.51
C PRO A 119 9.31 7.47 -3.20
N ILE A 120 8.15 6.89 -2.89
CA ILE A 120 7.39 7.24 -1.68
C ILE A 120 8.17 6.97 -0.39
N HIS A 121 9.14 6.07 -0.45
CA HIS A 121 9.96 5.68 0.71
C HIS A 121 10.84 6.81 1.24
N VAL A 122 11.26 7.76 0.40
CA VAL A 122 12.25 8.80 0.71
C VAL A 122 11.64 10.19 0.94
N ILE A 123 10.34 10.26 1.16
CA ILE A 123 9.66 11.53 1.45
C ILE A 123 10.13 12.12 2.79
N ASP A 124 10.14 13.45 2.90
CA ASP A 124 10.56 14.12 4.13
C ASP A 124 9.46 14.07 5.20
N LYS A 125 8.22 14.43 4.85
CA LYS A 125 7.12 14.59 5.82
C LYS A 125 5.92 13.74 5.45
N TYR A 126 5.11 14.19 4.51
CA TYR A 126 3.85 13.57 4.12
C TYR A 126 3.76 13.37 2.61
N ALA A 127 3.08 12.31 2.20
CA ALA A 127 2.57 12.14 0.85
C ALA A 127 1.15 11.60 0.88
N LEU A 128 0.35 11.98 -0.11
CA LEU A 128 -0.98 11.42 -0.30
C LEU A 128 -0.90 10.09 -1.05
N SER A 129 -1.92 9.26 -0.87
CA SER A 129 -2.14 8.13 -1.77
C SER A 129 -2.62 8.63 -3.13
N GLU A 130 -2.21 7.97 -4.20
CA GLU A 130 -2.69 8.25 -5.57
C GLU A 130 -3.62 7.15 -6.06
N ASN A 131 -3.24 5.92 -5.77
CA ASN A 131 -3.85 4.74 -6.37
C ASN A 131 -4.38 3.73 -5.35
N THR A 132 -3.96 3.82 -4.09
CA THR A 132 -4.23 2.79 -3.08
C THR A 132 -5.71 2.72 -2.69
N ILE A 133 -6.46 3.84 -2.78
CA ILE A 133 -7.84 3.94 -2.30
C ILE A 133 -8.73 4.73 -3.28
N LYS A 134 -9.97 4.29 -3.47
CA LYS A 134 -10.97 4.90 -4.38
C LYS A 134 -12.36 4.84 -3.77
N TRP A 135 -13.28 5.64 -4.34
CA TRP A 135 -14.70 5.60 -4.05
C TRP A 135 -15.46 4.71 -5.04
N LEU A 136 -16.46 4.00 -4.53
CA LEU A 136 -17.39 3.14 -5.26
C LEU A 136 -18.82 3.58 -4.99
N SER A 137 -19.65 3.63 -6.03
CA SER A 137 -21.10 3.61 -5.94
C SER A 137 -21.65 2.66 -6.98
N VAL A 138 -22.71 1.95 -6.68
CA VAL A 138 -23.33 1.00 -7.60
C VAL A 138 -24.80 1.34 -7.76
N LYS A 139 -25.25 1.41 -9.01
CA LYS A 139 -26.66 1.56 -9.36
C LYS A 139 -27.19 0.22 -9.84
N PHE A 140 -28.18 -0.33 -9.15
CA PHE A 140 -28.88 -1.54 -9.56
C PHE A 140 -30.16 -1.19 -10.32
N GLN A 141 -30.42 -1.95 -11.37
CA GLN A 141 -31.59 -1.87 -12.23
C GLN A 141 -32.04 -3.28 -12.62
N ILE A 142 -33.21 -3.39 -13.23
CA ILE A 142 -33.76 -4.66 -13.73
C ILE A 142 -34.11 -4.51 -15.20
N GLU A 143 -33.85 -5.54 -15.99
CA GLU A 143 -34.18 -5.67 -17.39
C GLU A 143 -35.01 -6.93 -17.59
N TYR A 144 -36.10 -6.85 -18.30
CA TYR A 144 -36.95 -8.00 -18.59
C TYR A 144 -37.62 -7.90 -19.94
N LEU A 145 -38.13 -9.03 -20.44
CA LEU A 145 -38.97 -9.06 -21.61
C LEU A 145 -40.43 -8.86 -21.18
N ASN A 146 -40.99 -7.73 -21.57
CA ASN A 146 -42.40 -7.41 -21.31
C ASN A 146 -43.30 -8.26 -22.20
N GLY A 147 -44.26 -8.98 -21.62
CA GLY A 147 -45.26 -9.79 -22.33
C GLY A 147 -46.14 -9.03 -23.35
N GLY A 148 -46.11 -7.72 -23.38
CA GLY A 148 -46.78 -6.83 -24.31
C GLY A 148 -46.08 -6.59 -25.65
N GLY A 149 -45.01 -7.30 -25.98
CA GLY A 149 -44.38 -7.29 -27.31
C GLY A 149 -43.20 -6.31 -27.48
N ASN A 150 -42.74 -5.65 -26.43
CA ASN A 150 -41.50 -4.88 -26.48
C ASN A 150 -40.37 -5.69 -25.85
N PRO A 151 -39.45 -6.28 -26.66
CA PRO A 151 -38.31 -6.99 -26.14
C PRO A 151 -37.36 -5.99 -25.49
N ASN A 152 -36.93 -6.20 -24.26
CA ASN A 152 -35.94 -5.40 -23.55
C ASN A 152 -36.47 -4.10 -22.94
N ALA A 153 -37.57 -4.11 -22.23
CA ALA A 153 -37.89 -3.02 -21.34
C ALA A 153 -36.88 -3.01 -20.18
N VAL A 154 -36.01 -2.01 -20.19
CA VAL A 154 -35.21 -1.67 -19.00
C VAL A 154 -36.07 -0.74 -18.18
N GLU A 155 -36.38 -1.11 -16.96
CA GLU A 155 -37.08 -0.20 -16.05
C GLU A 155 -36.17 0.98 -15.70
N THR A 156 -36.61 2.18 -16.09
CA THR A 156 -35.94 3.44 -15.82
C THR A 156 -36.75 4.25 -14.80
N ASP A 157 -36.10 5.09 -14.09
CA ASP A 157 -36.64 6.21 -13.27
C ASP A 157 -37.54 5.92 -12.05
N GLY A 158 -37.95 4.72 -11.76
CA GLY A 158 -38.73 4.39 -10.56
C GLY A 158 -38.20 3.17 -9.83
N ASP A 159 -37.44 2.36 -10.54
CA ASP A 159 -37.00 1.04 -10.09
C ASP A 159 -35.49 0.85 -10.20
N PHE A 160 -34.76 1.78 -9.62
CA PHE A 160 -33.33 1.64 -9.40
C PHE A 160 -32.97 1.90 -7.94
N ILE A 161 -31.90 1.27 -7.49
CA ILE A 161 -31.33 1.49 -6.17
C ILE A 161 -29.87 1.87 -6.33
N PHE A 162 -29.47 2.96 -5.68
CA PHE A 162 -28.05 3.26 -5.45
C PHE A 162 -27.63 2.69 -4.12
N THR A 163 -26.42 2.12 -4.08
CA THR A 163 -25.74 1.88 -2.80
C THR A 163 -25.37 3.21 -2.15
N GLN A 164 -25.00 3.16 -0.88
CA GLN A 164 -24.16 4.20 -0.32
C GLN A 164 -22.82 4.27 -1.07
N ASP A 165 -22.10 5.37 -0.93
CA ASP A 165 -20.74 5.48 -1.44
C ASP A 165 -19.76 4.81 -0.49
N TYR A 166 -18.99 3.84 -0.99
CA TYR A 166 -18.00 3.09 -0.24
C TYR A 166 -16.59 3.54 -0.59
N LEU A 167 -15.69 3.48 0.39
CA LEU A 167 -14.25 3.47 0.14
C LEU A 167 -13.75 2.03 -0.01
N PHE A 168 -12.94 1.77 -1.01
CA PHE A 168 -12.24 0.50 -1.16
C PHE A 168 -10.74 0.74 -1.40
N TYR A 169 -9.91 -0.12 -0.88
CA TYR A 169 -8.47 0.04 -0.92
C TYR A 169 -7.75 -1.20 -1.46
N ASN A 170 -6.52 -1.00 -1.95
CA ASN A 170 -5.66 -2.08 -2.40
C ASN A 170 -5.14 -2.89 -1.21
N GLY A 171 -5.90 -3.86 -0.74
CA GLY A 171 -5.52 -4.62 0.44
C GLY A 171 -6.19 -5.98 0.48
N TYR A 172 -5.70 -6.79 1.41
CA TYR A 172 -6.21 -8.12 1.70
C TYR A 172 -6.28 -8.32 3.22
N LEU A 173 -7.44 -8.74 3.72
CA LEU A 173 -7.61 -9.17 5.11
C LEU A 173 -7.71 -10.70 5.14
N SER A 174 -7.02 -11.33 6.08
CA SER A 174 -7.11 -12.78 6.24
C SER A 174 -8.48 -13.18 6.81
N HIS A 175 -8.81 -14.47 6.75
CA HIS A 175 -10.04 -14.98 7.35
C HIS A 175 -10.12 -14.65 8.86
N THR A 176 -9.00 -14.68 9.55
CA THR A 176 -8.91 -14.32 10.97
C THR A 176 -9.10 -12.84 11.25
N ASP A 177 -8.76 -11.96 10.31
CA ASP A 177 -8.99 -10.51 10.41
C ASP A 177 -10.49 -10.17 10.30
N ASN A 178 -11.28 -11.11 9.81
CA ASN A 178 -12.71 -10.96 9.58
C ASN A 178 -13.57 -11.29 10.82
N LEU A 179 -12.96 -11.90 11.84
CA LEU A 179 -13.66 -12.32 13.04
C LEU A 179 -13.61 -11.24 14.11
N THR A 180 -14.74 -10.61 14.40
CA THR A 180 -14.85 -9.70 15.54
C THR A 180 -14.92 -10.47 16.85
N GLY A 181 -14.58 -9.82 17.95
CA GLY A 181 -14.74 -10.41 19.29
C GLY A 181 -16.17 -10.48 19.80
N SER A 182 -17.16 -10.08 18.99
CA SER A 182 -18.57 -10.09 19.34
C SER A 182 -19.14 -11.51 19.39
N THR A 183 -20.05 -11.75 20.32
CA THR A 183 -20.75 -13.03 20.49
C THR A 183 -21.98 -13.17 19.56
N THR A 184 -22.28 -12.13 18.78
CA THR A 184 -23.41 -12.13 17.84
C THR A 184 -22.95 -12.43 16.43
N ASN A 185 -23.63 -13.34 15.74
CA ASN A 185 -23.32 -13.75 14.35
C ASN A 185 -23.47 -12.61 13.31
N SER A 186 -23.83 -11.40 13.73
CA SER A 186 -24.02 -10.25 12.85
C SER A 186 -22.74 -9.46 12.54
N ASP A 187 -21.61 -9.81 13.15
CA ASP A 187 -20.38 -9.02 13.09
C ASP A 187 -19.31 -9.57 12.14
N PHE A 188 -19.70 -10.49 11.27
CA PHE A 188 -18.82 -10.96 10.21
C PHE A 188 -18.80 -9.98 9.04
N GLY A 189 -17.62 -9.73 8.52
CA GLY A 189 -17.35 -8.83 7.41
C GLY A 189 -15.86 -8.47 7.36
N TRP A 190 -15.41 -7.84 6.30
CA TRP A 190 -14.02 -7.41 6.15
C TRP A 190 -13.74 -6.22 7.08
N ASN A 191 -13.43 -6.51 8.34
CA ASN A 191 -13.40 -5.56 9.44
C ASN A 191 -11.95 -5.21 9.84
N LEU A 192 -11.61 -3.93 9.80
CA LEU A 192 -10.30 -3.43 10.17
C LEU A 192 -10.03 -3.44 11.69
N GLU A 193 -11.03 -3.66 12.54
CA GLU A 193 -10.84 -3.71 13.99
C GLU A 193 -9.84 -4.81 14.39
N LYS A 194 -9.91 -5.99 13.78
CA LYS A 194 -8.96 -7.07 14.02
C LYS A 194 -7.53 -6.75 13.56
N ALA A 195 -7.40 -5.87 12.61
CA ALA A 195 -6.11 -5.36 12.17
C ALA A 195 -5.60 -4.18 13.04
N GLY A 196 -6.28 -3.87 14.13
CA GLY A 196 -5.91 -2.83 15.08
C GLY A 196 -6.48 -1.45 14.76
N TYR A 197 -7.56 -1.38 13.95
CA TYR A 197 -8.28 -0.14 13.67
C TYR A 197 -9.61 -0.13 14.40
N ASN A 198 -9.81 0.88 15.26
CA ASN A 198 -11.05 1.03 15.99
C ASN A 198 -12.13 1.62 15.08
N LEU A 199 -13.20 0.88 14.92
CA LEU A 199 -14.39 1.31 14.22
C LEU A 199 -15.35 1.99 15.21
N ASP A 200 -16.09 2.98 14.75
CA ASP A 200 -17.17 3.51 15.56
C ASP A 200 -18.33 2.49 15.58
N GLY A 201 -19.12 2.43 16.60
CA GLY A 201 -20.11 1.35 16.83
C GLY A 201 -21.27 1.25 15.83
N SER A 202 -21.27 1.96 14.71
CA SER A 202 -22.25 1.85 13.65
C SER A 202 -21.82 0.87 12.57
N ASP A 203 -22.80 0.30 11.85
CA ASP A 203 -22.57 -0.78 10.87
C ASP A 203 -21.66 -0.42 9.71
N ILE A 204 -21.53 0.87 9.40
CA ILE A 204 -20.78 1.38 8.25
C ILE A 204 -19.98 2.57 8.70
N SER A 205 -19.08 2.37 9.63
CA SER A 205 -18.33 3.49 10.15
C SER A 205 -16.84 3.31 10.02
N PHE A 206 -16.24 4.43 9.91
CA PHE A 206 -14.81 4.61 9.87
C PHE A 206 -14.21 4.45 11.29
N VAL A 207 -12.98 4.80 11.49
CA VAL A 207 -12.26 4.61 12.75
C VAL A 207 -12.83 5.46 13.90
N GLN A 208 -12.91 4.90 15.09
CA GLN A 208 -13.46 5.56 16.28
C GLN A 208 -12.63 6.74 16.80
N ASN A 209 -13.34 7.72 17.35
CA ASN A 209 -12.75 8.95 17.90
C ASN A 209 -12.02 8.79 19.24
N SER A 210 -12.37 7.78 20.03
CA SER A 210 -11.96 7.72 21.44
C SER A 210 -10.76 6.81 21.69
N ASN A 211 -10.48 5.90 20.75
CA ASN A 211 -9.40 4.94 20.87
C ASN A 211 -8.31 5.20 19.84
N THR A 212 -7.10 4.79 20.14
CA THR A 212 -5.98 4.83 19.21
C THR A 212 -6.04 3.66 18.23
N SER A 213 -5.49 3.85 17.03
CA SER A 213 -5.38 2.83 15.99
C SER A 213 -3.92 2.57 15.65
N ASN A 214 -3.62 1.40 15.11
CA ASN A 214 -2.31 1.12 14.53
C ASN A 214 -2.07 2.02 13.30
N TYR A 215 -0.80 2.17 12.89
CA TYR A 215 -0.50 2.57 11.52
C TYR A 215 -0.94 1.44 10.56
N LEU A 216 -1.14 1.76 9.28
CA LEU A 216 -1.57 0.79 8.24
C LEU A 216 -0.43 -0.19 7.89
N THR A 217 0.02 -0.90 8.89
CA THR A 217 1.10 -1.86 8.81
C THR A 217 0.91 -2.97 9.84
N PRO A 218 1.18 -4.23 9.51
CA PRO A 218 1.22 -5.32 10.48
C PRO A 218 2.49 -5.37 11.31
N CYS A 219 3.42 -4.41 11.15
CA CYS A 219 4.68 -4.42 11.88
C CYS A 219 4.46 -4.27 13.41
N PRO A 220 5.35 -4.80 14.23
CA PRO A 220 5.35 -4.57 15.67
C PRO A 220 5.47 -3.07 16.00
N LYS A 221 4.96 -2.68 17.17
CA LYS A 221 5.06 -1.28 17.64
C LYS A 221 6.49 -0.90 18.04
N GLU A 222 7.38 -1.84 18.13
CA GLU A 222 8.81 -1.64 18.36
C GLU A 222 9.59 -2.06 17.12
N LEU A 223 10.26 -1.10 16.51
CA LEU A 223 11.00 -1.24 15.26
C LEU A 223 12.47 -0.95 15.47
N HIS A 224 13.31 -1.43 14.56
CA HIS A 224 14.75 -1.17 14.55
C HIS A 224 15.14 -0.51 13.22
N ALA A 225 15.94 0.55 13.28
CA ALA A 225 16.38 1.26 12.08
C ALA A 225 17.76 1.87 12.27
N ARG A 226 18.54 1.91 11.19
CA ARG A 226 19.81 2.66 11.15
C ARG A 226 19.52 4.14 10.88
N VAL A 227 20.45 5.00 11.19
CA VAL A 227 20.35 6.44 10.91
C VAL A 227 20.15 6.72 9.41
N THR A 228 20.67 5.84 8.55
CA THR A 228 20.59 5.93 7.09
C THR A 228 19.32 5.30 6.48
N ASP A 229 18.46 4.69 7.30
CA ASP A 229 17.29 3.96 6.81
C ASP A 229 16.11 4.91 6.52
N TYR A 230 15.62 4.84 5.29
CA TYR A 230 14.38 5.48 4.86
C TYR A 230 13.18 4.56 5.01
N GLY A 231 12.00 5.14 5.15
CA GLY A 231 10.73 4.42 5.16
C GLY A 231 9.57 5.29 5.60
N THR A 232 8.36 4.77 5.45
CA THR A 232 7.14 5.47 5.81
C THR A 232 6.27 4.63 6.73
N LEU A 233 5.50 5.29 7.59
CA LEU A 233 4.39 4.69 8.32
C LEU A 233 3.10 5.33 7.80
N PRO A 234 2.27 4.57 7.10
CA PRO A 234 1.01 5.08 6.56
C PRO A 234 -0.11 5.04 7.60
N THR A 235 -1.06 5.96 7.48
CA THR A 235 -2.25 5.99 8.34
C THR A 235 -3.45 6.56 7.60
N PHE A 236 -4.64 6.33 8.14
CA PHE A 236 -5.81 7.08 7.74
C PHE A 236 -5.71 8.52 8.23
N ASN A 237 -6.00 9.46 7.34
CA ASN A 237 -5.97 10.90 7.66
C ASN A 237 -7.23 11.35 8.40
N VAL A 238 -8.35 10.67 8.19
CA VAL A 238 -9.63 11.04 8.77
C VAL A 238 -10.19 9.86 9.55
N LEU A 239 -10.67 10.13 10.76
CA LEU A 239 -10.99 9.12 11.74
C LEU A 239 -12.42 9.27 12.29
N THR A 240 -13.35 9.82 11.51
CA THR A 240 -14.75 9.96 11.91
C THR A 240 -15.72 9.52 10.81
N ASN A 241 -16.90 9.13 11.24
CA ASN A 241 -17.94 8.55 10.42
C ASN A 241 -18.77 9.57 9.59
N ALA A 242 -20.07 9.56 9.72
CA ALA A 242 -21.07 10.20 8.87
C ALA A 242 -20.86 11.71 8.58
N THR A 243 -20.19 12.45 9.44
CA THR A 243 -19.88 13.88 9.22
C THR A 243 -18.56 14.11 8.50
N PHE A 244 -17.88 13.05 8.16
CA PHE A 244 -16.59 12.97 7.50
C PHE A 244 -16.40 13.96 6.33
N PHE A 245 -17.44 14.14 5.52
CA PHE A 245 -17.39 14.98 4.33
C PHE A 245 -18.21 16.26 4.43
N THR A 246 -18.93 16.47 5.52
CA THR A 246 -19.83 17.63 5.68
C THR A 246 -19.32 18.65 6.70
N GLY A 247 -18.31 18.29 7.50
CA GLY A 247 -17.75 19.18 8.50
C GLY A 247 -16.97 20.34 7.91
N ALA A 248 -17.12 21.52 8.51
CA ALA A 248 -16.26 22.66 8.19
C ALA A 248 -14.79 22.33 8.51
N PRO A 249 -13.81 22.99 7.89
CA PRO A 249 -12.39 22.77 8.14
C PRO A 249 -11.96 22.83 9.62
N ASN A 250 -12.72 23.56 10.43
CA ASN A 250 -12.48 23.76 11.85
C ASN A 250 -13.50 23.04 12.76
N ASP A 251 -14.20 22.03 12.22
CA ASP A 251 -15.15 21.29 13.02
C ASP A 251 -14.42 20.49 14.11
N THR A 252 -14.65 20.90 15.37
CA THR A 252 -14.02 20.31 16.56
C THR A 252 -14.49 18.87 16.85
N THR A 253 -15.55 18.42 16.17
CA THR A 253 -16.09 17.07 16.32
C THR A 253 -15.39 16.06 15.40
N ASN A 254 -14.71 16.51 14.36
CA ASN A 254 -14.01 15.67 13.40
C ASN A 254 -12.53 15.53 13.75
N ARG A 255 -12.15 14.39 14.29
CA ARG A 255 -10.74 14.09 14.58
C ARG A 255 -10.01 13.74 13.30
N ARG A 256 -9.33 14.73 12.72
CA ARG A 256 -8.43 14.56 11.59
C ARG A 256 -7.01 14.43 12.10
N TYR A 257 -6.17 13.84 11.27
CA TYR A 257 -4.75 13.77 11.57
C TYR A 257 -4.13 15.17 11.51
N ASN A 258 -3.79 15.72 12.69
CA ASN A 258 -3.30 17.10 12.81
C ASN A 258 -1.77 17.14 12.72
N PHE A 259 -1.08 16.32 13.50
CA PHE A 259 0.37 16.22 13.47
C PHE A 259 0.87 14.87 14.00
N THR A 260 2.10 14.53 13.62
CA THR A 260 2.85 13.46 14.29
C THR A 260 3.76 14.05 15.33
N GLN A 261 3.65 13.61 16.57
CA GLN A 261 4.60 13.95 17.62
C GLN A 261 5.76 12.95 17.61
N VAL A 262 6.97 13.47 17.54
CA VAL A 262 8.22 12.71 17.64
C VAL A 262 8.90 13.08 18.95
N THR A 263 9.28 12.07 19.74
CA THR A 263 9.94 12.26 21.05
C THR A 263 11.20 11.41 21.11
N MET A 264 12.36 12.03 21.30
CA MET A 264 13.68 11.38 21.26
C MET A 264 14.23 11.16 22.66
N TYR A 265 14.86 10.01 22.86
CA TYR A 265 15.41 9.58 24.16
C TYR A 265 16.86 9.06 24.02
N ASP A 266 17.64 9.29 25.07
CA ASP A 266 18.98 8.71 25.20
C ASP A 266 18.95 7.25 25.70
N ALA A 267 20.13 6.65 25.89
CA ALA A 267 20.29 5.30 26.41
C ALA A 267 19.82 5.12 27.88
N ASN A 268 19.67 6.22 28.63
CA ASN A 268 19.21 6.23 30.01
C ASN A 268 17.71 6.53 30.10
N ASN A 269 16.97 6.53 28.98
CA ASN A 269 15.57 6.97 28.89
C ASN A 269 15.34 8.44 29.25
N THR A 270 16.36 9.29 29.13
CA THR A 270 16.22 10.72 29.34
C THR A 270 15.67 11.38 28.09
N LEU A 271 14.64 12.21 28.25
CA LEU A 271 14.06 12.99 27.18
C LEU A 271 15.09 13.98 26.60
N LEU A 272 15.38 13.90 25.32
CA LEU A 272 16.27 14.84 24.62
C LEU A 272 15.49 16.01 24.02
N VAL A 273 14.47 15.68 23.20
CA VAL A 273 13.63 16.68 22.53
C VAL A 273 12.29 16.07 22.14
N THR A 274 11.25 16.91 22.05
CA THR A 274 9.96 16.60 21.43
C THR A 274 9.65 17.66 20.39
N PHE A 275 9.30 17.23 19.18
CA PHE A 275 8.87 18.11 18.09
C PHE A 275 7.70 17.50 17.31
N ASN A 276 7.01 18.34 16.55
CA ASN A 276 5.85 17.94 15.78
C ASN A 276 6.12 18.04 14.28
N ILE A 277 5.52 17.09 13.54
CA ILE A 277 5.41 17.15 12.09
C ILE A 277 3.97 17.55 11.79
N ASP A 278 3.77 18.84 11.53
CA ASP A 278 2.43 19.40 11.34
C ASP A 278 1.83 18.98 10.01
N ASN A 279 0.54 18.59 10.04
CA ASN A 279 -0.29 18.25 8.88
C ASN A 279 -1.41 19.28 8.67
N ASN A 280 -1.39 20.40 9.37
CA ASN A 280 -2.44 21.38 9.25
C ASN A 280 -2.33 22.22 7.96
N THR A 281 -3.45 22.75 7.50
CA THR A 281 -3.54 23.53 6.25
C THR A 281 -2.78 24.84 6.29
N ALA A 282 -2.54 25.41 7.46
CA ALA A 282 -1.74 26.64 7.61
C ALA A 282 -0.29 26.43 7.15
N VAL A 283 0.25 25.21 7.27
CA VAL A 283 1.57 24.82 6.76
C VAL A 283 1.47 23.96 5.49
N GLY A 284 0.30 23.94 4.83
CA GLY A 284 0.07 23.20 3.60
C GLY A 284 -0.20 21.71 3.79
N GLY A 285 -0.58 21.29 4.96
CA GLY A 285 -0.96 19.91 5.24
C GLY A 285 -2.35 19.52 4.74
N PHE A 286 -2.78 18.32 5.11
CA PHE A 286 -3.96 17.64 4.56
C PHE A 286 -5.07 17.44 5.61
N ASP A 287 -5.15 18.30 6.61
CA ASP A 287 -6.13 18.22 7.69
C ASP A 287 -7.51 18.77 7.31
N GLN A 288 -7.71 19.17 6.05
CA GLN A 288 -9.02 19.67 5.56
C GLN A 288 -9.99 18.52 5.30
N ALA A 289 -11.27 18.81 5.52
CA ALA A 289 -12.34 17.99 4.99
C ALA A 289 -12.23 17.93 3.47
N THR A 290 -12.19 16.74 2.92
CA THR A 290 -12.10 16.53 1.49
C THR A 290 -12.93 15.32 1.08
N THR A 291 -13.52 15.41 -0.09
CA THR A 291 -14.19 14.28 -0.75
C THR A 291 -13.23 13.42 -1.56
N ASN A 292 -11.96 13.84 -1.66
CA ASN A 292 -10.97 13.16 -2.48
C ASN A 292 -10.35 11.98 -1.72
N ALA A 293 -10.50 10.77 -2.28
CA ALA A 293 -9.96 9.54 -1.73
C ALA A 293 -8.43 9.58 -1.53
N ARG A 294 -7.71 10.33 -2.36
CA ARG A 294 -6.25 10.47 -2.26
C ARG A 294 -5.79 10.98 -0.90
N ALA A 295 -6.60 11.78 -0.23
CA ALA A 295 -6.28 12.32 1.08
C ALA A 295 -6.73 11.41 2.24
N MET A 296 -7.35 10.27 1.97
CA MET A 296 -7.83 9.36 3.01
C MET A 296 -6.72 8.52 3.63
N ILE A 297 -5.71 8.16 2.84
CA ILE A 297 -4.50 7.51 3.32
C ILE A 297 -3.34 8.46 3.09
N ILE A 298 -2.57 8.73 4.14
CA ILE A 298 -1.34 9.51 4.07
C ILE A 298 -0.14 8.64 4.47
N PHE A 299 0.96 8.84 3.78
CA PHE A 299 2.24 8.24 4.09
C PHE A 299 3.10 9.25 4.85
N LEU A 300 3.71 8.82 5.92
CA LEU A 300 4.49 9.66 6.84
C LEU A 300 5.94 9.22 6.81
N GLY A 301 6.86 10.11 6.46
CA GLY A 301 8.32 9.87 6.48
C GLY A 301 8.84 9.88 7.91
N LEU A 302 8.72 8.78 8.65
CA LEU A 302 9.00 8.71 10.07
C LEU A 302 10.26 7.91 10.43
N TYR A 303 10.96 7.34 9.46
CA TYR A 303 12.23 6.68 9.71
C TYR A 303 13.39 7.67 9.83
N PRO A 304 14.53 7.27 10.42
CA PRO A 304 15.60 8.20 10.78
C PRO A 304 16.11 9.05 9.63
N ALA A 305 16.34 8.46 8.45
CA ALA A 305 16.85 9.20 7.30
C ALA A 305 15.84 10.22 6.76
N ASN A 306 14.53 9.91 6.81
CA ASN A 306 13.48 10.86 6.44
C ASN A 306 13.50 12.08 7.35
N LEU A 307 13.51 11.87 8.68
CA LEU A 307 13.53 12.94 9.68
C LEU A 307 14.81 13.76 9.61
N ASN A 308 15.95 13.10 9.40
CA ASN A 308 17.26 13.75 9.33
C ASN A 308 17.42 14.67 8.10
N ASN A 309 16.59 14.51 7.08
CA ASN A 309 16.66 15.37 5.90
C ASN A 309 16.20 16.81 6.19
N TRP A 310 15.25 17.01 7.07
CA TRP A 310 14.59 18.30 7.22
C TRP A 310 14.48 18.82 8.66
N SER A 311 14.47 17.93 9.68
CA SER A 311 14.26 18.35 11.07
C SER A 311 15.57 18.74 11.73
N SER A 312 15.74 20.02 12.04
CA SER A 312 16.91 20.53 12.78
C SER A 312 16.98 19.93 14.19
N ASP A 313 15.82 19.69 14.83
CA ASP A 313 15.76 19.06 16.14
C ASP A 313 16.26 17.62 16.10
N PHE A 314 15.85 16.88 15.07
CA PHE A 314 16.33 15.51 14.87
C PHE A 314 17.84 15.49 14.58
N GLN A 315 18.31 16.31 13.65
CA GLN A 315 19.74 16.43 13.29
C GLN A 315 20.63 16.75 14.47
N THR A 316 20.16 17.62 15.39
CA THR A 316 20.93 18.03 16.56
C THR A 316 21.07 16.90 17.59
N HIS A 317 20.04 16.07 17.75
CA HIS A 317 19.98 15.10 18.84
C HIS A 317 20.26 13.66 18.43
N ILE A 318 20.24 13.32 17.12
CA ILE A 318 20.36 11.94 16.64
C ILE A 318 21.62 11.22 17.11
N ALA A 319 22.74 11.94 17.26
CA ALA A 319 24.01 11.34 17.71
C ALA A 319 23.95 10.78 19.14
N ASN A 320 23.06 11.32 19.99
CA ASN A 320 22.86 10.92 21.38
C ASN A 320 21.57 10.11 21.58
N THR A 321 20.81 9.86 20.53
CA THR A 321 19.51 9.17 20.58
C THR A 321 19.69 7.66 20.53
N SER A 322 19.15 6.98 21.53
CA SER A 322 19.05 5.52 21.53
C SER A 322 17.78 5.04 20.84
N TYR A 323 16.69 5.74 21.06
CA TYR A 323 15.41 5.48 20.38
C TYR A 323 14.55 6.74 20.36
N TYR A 324 13.54 6.74 19.53
CA TYR A 324 12.50 7.74 19.55
C TYR A 324 11.11 7.10 19.39
N THR A 325 10.09 7.81 19.83
CA THR A 325 8.70 7.39 19.67
C THR A 325 7.96 8.32 18.71
N VAL A 326 6.99 7.76 17.99
CA VAL A 326 6.14 8.49 17.06
C VAL A 326 4.68 8.16 17.34
N LYS A 327 3.83 9.19 17.38
CA LYS A 327 2.39 9.04 17.56
C LYS A 327 1.60 10.11 16.84
N GLY A 328 0.48 9.75 16.28
CA GLY A 328 -0.43 10.67 15.61
C GLY A 328 -1.37 11.36 16.58
N VAL A 329 -1.53 12.66 16.41
CA VAL A 329 -2.43 13.52 17.21
C VAL A 329 -3.49 14.11 16.29
N GLY A 330 -4.75 14.04 16.70
CA GLY A 330 -5.89 14.57 15.97
C GLY A 330 -6.20 16.02 16.31
N HIS A 331 -7.03 16.62 15.44
CA HIS A 331 -7.62 17.93 15.70
C HIS A 331 -8.94 17.77 16.45
N PRO A 332 -9.25 18.57 17.50
CA PRO A 332 -8.44 19.63 18.10
C PRO A 332 -7.36 19.11 19.04
N SER A 333 -7.47 17.89 19.54
CA SER A 333 -6.49 17.25 20.43
C SER A 333 -6.84 15.77 20.65
N GLY A 334 -5.90 15.01 21.15
CA GLY A 334 -6.04 13.61 21.51
C GLY A 334 -5.29 12.69 20.57
N LEU A 335 -4.85 11.56 21.09
CA LEU A 335 -4.11 10.56 20.31
C LEU A 335 -5.05 9.88 19.31
N ILE A 336 -4.55 9.70 18.09
CA ILE A 336 -5.22 8.97 17.03
C ILE A 336 -4.54 7.63 16.81
N THR A 337 -3.20 7.61 16.78
CA THR A 337 -2.45 6.37 16.61
C THR A 337 -1.87 5.91 17.94
N ASP A 338 -1.63 4.63 18.03
CA ASP A 338 -0.77 4.07 19.04
C ASP A 338 0.65 4.63 18.91
N GLU A 339 1.39 4.59 20.01
CA GLU A 339 2.78 4.99 20.01
C GLU A 339 3.66 3.87 19.46
N TYR A 340 4.46 4.18 18.43
CA TYR A 340 5.46 3.29 17.87
C TYR A 340 6.84 3.74 18.30
N ARG A 341 7.67 2.79 18.70
CA ARG A 341 9.07 3.01 19.10
C ARG A 341 10.00 2.58 18.00
N ILE A 342 10.97 3.43 17.66
CA ILE A 342 12.01 3.14 16.67
C ILE A 342 13.36 3.22 17.38
N ASN A 343 13.98 2.04 17.57
CA ASN A 343 15.29 1.89 18.16
C ASN A 343 16.37 2.16 17.11
N ILE A 344 17.34 3.00 17.44
CA ILE A 344 18.47 3.30 16.58
C ILE A 344 19.52 2.20 16.74
N ILE A 345 19.82 1.52 15.64
CA ILE A 345 20.86 0.52 15.59
C ILE A 345 22.12 1.05 14.88
N CYS A 346 23.28 0.58 15.31
CA CYS A 346 24.55 0.97 14.72
C CYS A 346 24.71 0.35 13.32
N ASP A 347 25.17 1.13 12.35
CA ASP A 347 25.40 0.68 10.97
C ASP A 347 26.42 -0.47 10.85
N SER A 348 27.35 -0.57 11.79
CA SER A 348 28.46 -1.51 11.75
C SER A 348 28.48 -2.51 12.89
N SER A 349 27.32 -2.74 13.57
CA SER A 349 27.28 -3.54 14.80
C SER A 349 27.87 -4.94 14.67
N PHE A 350 27.80 -5.54 13.46
CA PHE A 350 28.35 -6.88 13.18
C PHE A 350 29.41 -6.89 12.06
N GLY A 351 29.75 -5.73 11.50
CA GLY A 351 30.67 -5.64 10.36
C GLY A 351 30.10 -6.18 9.04
N TYR A 352 28.82 -6.47 8.97
CA TYR A 352 28.14 -6.91 7.75
C TYR A 352 27.45 -5.74 7.05
N GLU A 353 27.28 -5.87 5.73
CA GLU A 353 26.47 -4.93 4.95
C GLU A 353 24.99 -5.11 5.33
N GLY A 354 24.37 -4.08 5.85
CA GLY A 354 22.93 -4.09 6.09
C GLY A 354 22.16 -3.90 4.79
N ILE A 355 21.27 -4.83 4.46
CA ILE A 355 20.43 -4.77 3.28
C ILE A 355 19.00 -4.47 3.71
N ARG A 356 18.49 -3.31 3.25
CA ARG A 356 17.13 -2.88 3.56
C ARG A 356 16.17 -3.31 2.46
N LEU A 357 15.13 -4.05 2.84
CA LEU A 357 13.99 -4.36 1.98
C LEU A 357 12.78 -3.53 2.34
N THR A 358 11.96 -3.29 1.34
CA THR A 358 10.58 -2.84 1.49
C THR A 358 9.67 -3.74 0.67
N TRP A 359 8.47 -4.00 1.17
CA TRP A 359 7.48 -4.83 0.51
C TRP A 359 6.07 -4.32 0.74
N LEU A 360 5.20 -4.64 -0.20
CA LEU A 360 3.79 -4.28 -0.11
C LEU A 360 3.11 -5.16 0.95
N ASN A 361 2.48 -4.53 1.93
CA ASN A 361 1.77 -5.22 2.99
C ASN A 361 0.27 -5.42 2.67
N LYS A 362 -0.44 -6.12 3.56
CA LYS A 362 -1.87 -6.45 3.38
C LYS A 362 -2.82 -5.26 3.33
N PHE A 363 -2.39 -4.06 3.68
CA PHE A 363 -3.18 -2.83 3.59
C PHE A 363 -2.90 -2.01 2.33
N GLY A 364 -2.11 -2.56 1.39
CA GLY A 364 -1.71 -1.86 0.16
C GLY A 364 -0.68 -0.76 0.39
N THR A 365 0.04 -0.83 1.50
CA THR A 365 1.08 0.11 1.91
C THR A 365 2.41 -0.61 2.10
N TRP A 366 3.45 0.08 2.57
CA TRP A 366 4.81 -0.43 2.56
C TRP A 366 5.33 -0.74 3.95
N ASP A 367 5.95 -1.91 4.09
CA ASP A 367 6.71 -2.32 5.27
C ASP A 367 8.20 -2.33 4.99
N TYR A 368 9.01 -2.24 6.05
CA TYR A 368 10.46 -2.04 5.95
C TYR A 368 11.22 -2.84 6.99
N TYR A 369 12.20 -3.62 6.55
CA TYR A 369 13.11 -4.32 7.45
C TYR A 369 14.54 -4.27 6.93
N THR A 370 15.52 -4.11 7.85
CA THR A 370 16.95 -4.10 7.52
C THR A 370 17.60 -5.37 8.00
N PHE A 371 18.12 -6.15 7.05
CA PHE A 371 18.85 -7.40 7.28
C PHE A 371 20.29 -7.07 7.62
N ASN A 372 20.64 -7.09 8.89
CA ASN A 372 21.96 -6.71 9.40
C ASN A 372 22.92 -7.90 9.57
N GLN A 373 22.44 -9.12 9.40
CA GLN A 373 23.25 -10.32 9.48
C GLN A 373 23.97 -10.59 8.16
N LYS A 374 24.91 -11.54 8.18
CA LYS A 374 25.72 -11.90 7.03
C LYS A 374 24.87 -12.12 5.78
N SER A 375 25.17 -11.38 4.72
CA SER A 375 24.61 -11.58 3.39
C SER A 375 25.63 -12.25 2.47
N ILE A 376 25.15 -13.00 1.48
CA ILE A 376 26.00 -13.65 0.47
C ILE A 376 25.47 -13.24 -0.90
N ARG A 377 26.33 -12.64 -1.73
CA ARG A 377 26.01 -12.32 -3.12
C ARG A 377 26.55 -13.40 -4.03
N SER A 378 25.72 -13.97 -4.88
CA SER A 378 26.08 -14.96 -5.88
C SER A 378 25.73 -14.44 -7.28
N LEU A 379 26.65 -14.66 -8.23
CA LEU A 379 26.47 -14.30 -9.62
C LEU A 379 26.39 -15.55 -10.48
N SER A 380 25.25 -15.79 -11.10
CA SER A 380 25.04 -16.87 -12.04
C SER A 380 25.11 -16.34 -13.47
N THR A 381 25.84 -17.03 -14.35
CA THR A 381 25.98 -16.60 -15.74
C THR A 381 25.41 -17.62 -16.71
N SER A 382 24.68 -17.14 -17.71
CA SER A 382 24.18 -17.91 -18.85
C SER A 382 24.88 -17.42 -20.12
N LYS A 383 25.49 -18.35 -20.87
CA LYS A 383 26.33 -18.04 -22.03
C LYS A 383 25.71 -18.60 -23.30
N THR A 384 25.63 -17.76 -24.34
CA THR A 384 25.33 -18.20 -25.70
C THR A 384 26.64 -18.27 -26.46
N GLN A 385 26.96 -19.43 -27.01
CA GLN A 385 28.23 -19.71 -27.66
C GLN A 385 28.06 -19.92 -29.16
N TYR A 386 29.11 -19.63 -29.92
CA TYR A 386 29.22 -19.93 -31.34
C TYR A 386 30.62 -20.45 -31.66
N THR A 387 30.72 -21.19 -32.72
CA THR A 387 32.02 -21.67 -33.24
C THR A 387 32.53 -20.72 -34.31
N GLN A 388 33.67 -20.15 -34.09
CA GLN A 388 34.35 -19.25 -35.06
C GLN A 388 35.22 -20.07 -35.97
N LEU A 389 35.24 -19.71 -37.27
CA LEU A 389 36.17 -20.29 -38.25
C LEU A 389 37.62 -20.03 -37.81
N GLY A 390 38.48 -21.06 -37.86
CA GLY A 390 39.81 -21.07 -37.30
C GLY A 390 40.91 -20.47 -38.20
N GLY A 391 40.60 -20.04 -39.42
CA GLY A 391 41.60 -19.55 -40.34
C GLY A 391 41.03 -18.62 -41.40
N THR A 392 41.68 -18.54 -42.55
CA THR A 392 41.28 -17.73 -43.69
C THR A 392 40.21 -18.45 -44.51
N TRP A 393 39.31 -17.69 -45.14
CA TRP A 393 38.27 -18.21 -46.05
C TRP A 393 38.35 -17.59 -47.46
N ASN A 394 39.12 -16.52 -47.57
CA ASN A 394 39.24 -15.67 -48.79
C ASN A 394 40.67 -15.66 -49.39
N GLU A 395 41.52 -16.54 -48.93
CA GLU A 395 42.88 -16.72 -49.40
C GLU A 395 42.98 -17.96 -50.31
N ALA A 396 43.89 -17.93 -51.25
CA ALA A 396 44.12 -19.06 -52.19
C ALA A 396 44.53 -20.36 -51.47
N THR A 397 45.15 -20.25 -50.33
CA THR A 397 45.52 -21.34 -49.45
C THR A 397 45.02 -21.09 -48.04
N TYR A 398 44.44 -22.11 -47.41
CA TYR A 398 44.01 -22.01 -46.02
C TYR A 398 45.17 -21.76 -45.09
N GLN A 399 45.07 -20.68 -44.31
CA GLN A 399 46.04 -20.35 -43.30
C GLN A 399 45.39 -20.38 -41.91
N PRO A 400 45.87 -21.24 -40.99
CA PRO A 400 45.35 -21.27 -39.64
C PRO A 400 45.85 -20.01 -38.88
N ASN A 401 44.92 -19.36 -38.19
CA ASN A 401 45.22 -18.17 -37.36
C ASN A 401 45.02 -18.51 -35.89
N GLY A 402 46.05 -18.49 -35.09
CA GLY A 402 46.04 -18.89 -33.69
C GLY A 402 45.10 -18.04 -32.78
N PHE A 403 44.73 -16.84 -33.23
CA PHE A 403 43.84 -15.97 -32.50
C PHE A 403 42.35 -16.13 -32.92
N LYS A 404 42.09 -16.89 -33.96
CA LYS A 404 40.73 -17.20 -34.47
C LYS A 404 40.40 -18.66 -34.23
N GLY A 405 39.10 -18.96 -34.30
CA GLY A 405 38.59 -20.33 -34.22
C GLY A 405 38.16 -20.76 -32.83
N GLY A 406 37.54 -21.92 -32.79
CA GLY A 406 37.01 -22.51 -31.60
C GLY A 406 35.71 -21.88 -31.10
N MET A 407 35.30 -22.31 -29.93
CA MET A 407 34.08 -21.81 -29.30
C MET A 407 34.34 -20.45 -28.63
N LYS A 408 33.47 -19.50 -28.92
CA LYS A 408 33.47 -18.16 -28.31
C LYS A 408 32.10 -17.80 -27.80
N ASN A 409 32.04 -16.92 -26.81
CA ASN A 409 30.79 -16.44 -26.28
C ASN A 409 30.28 -15.28 -27.14
N PHE A 410 29.09 -15.46 -27.72
CA PHE A 410 28.37 -14.39 -28.42
C PHE A 410 27.75 -13.42 -27.40
N ARG A 411 27.19 -13.96 -26.31
CA ARG A 411 26.54 -13.19 -25.27
C ARG A 411 26.69 -13.88 -23.92
N VAL A 412 26.88 -13.09 -22.87
CA VAL A 412 26.82 -13.56 -21.48
C VAL A 412 25.77 -12.73 -20.76
N ASN A 413 24.77 -13.38 -20.19
CA ASN A 413 23.83 -12.76 -19.26
C ASN A 413 24.22 -13.20 -17.85
N ALA A 414 24.03 -12.31 -16.89
CA ALA A 414 24.32 -12.61 -15.49
C ALA A 414 23.10 -12.24 -14.64
N THR A 415 22.81 -13.08 -13.66
CA THR A 415 21.78 -12.87 -12.66
C THR A 415 22.44 -12.82 -11.29
N GLU A 416 22.18 -11.77 -10.53
CA GLU A 416 22.69 -11.60 -9.17
C GLU A 416 21.62 -12.02 -8.17
N LYS A 417 21.99 -12.90 -7.26
CA LYS A 417 21.18 -13.36 -6.14
C LYS A 417 21.84 -12.96 -4.83
N ILE A 418 21.03 -12.60 -3.85
CA ILE A 418 21.49 -12.18 -2.54
C ILE A 418 20.78 -13.02 -1.48
N THR A 419 21.56 -13.78 -0.72
CA THR A 419 21.05 -14.48 0.46
C THR A 419 21.04 -13.53 1.64
N LEU A 420 19.91 -13.43 2.30
CA LEU A 420 19.63 -12.54 3.43
C LEU A 420 19.33 -13.35 4.67
N ASN A 421 19.82 -12.89 5.81
CA ASN A 421 19.53 -13.49 7.11
C ASN A 421 18.91 -12.44 8.02
N THR A 422 17.82 -12.82 8.71
CA THR A 422 17.24 -11.97 9.76
C THR A 422 18.12 -12.00 11.00
N ASP A 423 17.97 -11.02 11.85
CA ASP A 423 18.39 -11.14 13.24
C ASP A 423 17.46 -12.10 13.99
N TYR A 424 17.71 -12.30 15.28
CA TYR A 424 16.79 -13.05 16.12
C TYR A 424 15.49 -12.27 16.28
N LEU A 425 14.38 -12.90 15.90
CA LEU A 425 13.06 -12.31 15.83
C LEU A 425 12.21 -12.75 17.02
N THR A 426 11.34 -11.89 17.46
CA THR A 426 10.20 -12.21 18.32
C THR A 426 9.12 -12.95 17.52
N ASP A 427 8.14 -13.55 18.21
CA ASP A 427 7.00 -14.20 17.55
C ASP A 427 6.20 -13.22 16.67
N LEU A 428 6.02 -11.97 17.12
CA LEU A 428 5.32 -10.92 16.36
C LEU A 428 6.11 -10.49 15.12
N GLU A 429 7.42 -10.32 15.25
CA GLU A 429 8.27 -10.01 14.08
C GLU A 429 8.30 -11.15 13.09
N SER A 430 8.27 -12.40 13.55
CA SER A 430 8.20 -13.58 12.69
C SER A 430 6.90 -13.61 11.87
N GLU A 431 5.76 -13.27 12.49
CA GLU A 431 4.48 -13.15 11.81
C GLU A 431 4.48 -12.00 10.79
N TRP A 432 5.08 -10.88 11.15
CA TRP A 432 5.22 -9.75 10.24
C TRP A 432 6.10 -10.07 9.02
N ILE A 433 7.26 -10.71 9.23
CA ILE A 433 8.17 -11.11 8.14
C ILE A 433 7.50 -12.13 7.18
N GLU A 434 6.54 -12.93 7.65
CA GLU A 434 5.75 -13.79 6.77
C GLU A 434 5.05 -12.99 5.66
N SER A 435 4.63 -11.76 5.94
CA SER A 435 3.98 -10.89 4.95
C SER A 435 4.88 -10.54 3.76
N LEU A 436 6.22 -10.57 3.93
CA LEU A 436 7.18 -10.42 2.84
C LEU A 436 7.03 -11.52 1.78
N PHE A 437 6.75 -12.77 2.21
CA PHE A 437 6.60 -13.92 1.29
C PHE A 437 5.30 -13.85 0.49
N ASN A 438 4.29 -13.21 1.05
CA ASN A 438 2.99 -13.04 0.41
C ASN A 438 2.91 -11.75 -0.43
N SER A 439 3.95 -10.92 -0.41
CA SER A 439 3.97 -9.64 -1.09
C SER A 439 4.17 -9.79 -2.60
N PRO A 440 3.35 -9.15 -3.43
CA PRO A 440 3.54 -9.13 -4.88
C PRO A 440 4.68 -8.19 -5.32
N GLU A 441 5.05 -7.24 -4.47
CA GLU A 441 6.06 -6.22 -4.79
C GLU A 441 7.10 -6.11 -3.68
N VAL A 442 8.37 -6.36 -4.03
CA VAL A 442 9.52 -6.25 -3.11
C VAL A 442 10.62 -5.44 -3.75
N TYR A 443 11.23 -4.54 -2.98
CA TYR A 443 12.35 -3.70 -3.44
C TYR A 443 13.49 -3.72 -2.44
N ILE A 444 14.73 -3.62 -2.95
CA ILE A 444 15.90 -3.25 -2.15
C ILE A 444 16.00 -1.74 -2.15
N LEU A 445 16.10 -1.16 -0.96
CA LEU A 445 16.52 0.21 -0.75
C LEU A 445 18.04 0.21 -0.62
N THR A 446 18.75 0.68 -1.65
CA THR A 446 20.21 0.64 -1.65
C THR A 446 20.77 1.57 -0.59
N GLY A 447 21.92 1.18 0.04
CA GLY A 447 22.52 1.95 1.13
C GLY A 447 23.22 3.26 0.68
N GLU A 448 23.19 3.59 -0.61
CA GLU A 448 23.66 4.89 -1.08
C GLU A 448 22.67 5.97 -0.62
N THR A 449 23.14 6.92 0.15
CA THR A 449 22.33 8.07 0.57
C THR A 449 21.86 8.81 -0.68
N PRO A 450 20.55 8.96 -0.89
CA PRO A 450 20.06 9.77 -1.99
C PRO A 450 20.63 11.18 -1.82
N THR A 451 21.27 11.69 -2.88
CA THR A 451 21.73 13.06 -2.95
C THR A 451 20.68 13.92 -3.63
N ASP A 452 20.89 15.24 -3.68
CA ASP A 452 19.96 16.19 -4.30
C ASP A 452 19.75 15.97 -5.83
N ASN A 453 20.38 14.95 -6.37
CA ASN A 453 20.25 14.57 -7.78
C ASN A 453 19.11 13.54 -7.96
N ALA A 454 18.04 13.96 -8.63
CA ALA A 454 16.88 13.11 -8.93
C ALA A 454 17.25 11.79 -9.64
N GLY A 455 18.33 11.76 -10.42
CA GLY A 455 18.83 10.54 -11.06
C GLY A 455 19.36 9.51 -10.06
N ILE A 456 19.89 9.95 -8.92
CA ILE A 456 20.39 9.07 -7.86
C ILE A 456 19.22 8.54 -7.03
N ILE A 457 18.20 9.34 -6.78
CA ILE A 457 16.98 8.89 -6.09
C ILE A 457 16.35 7.71 -6.82
N ASN A 458 16.26 7.75 -8.15
CA ASN A 458 15.72 6.64 -8.94
C ASN A 458 16.57 5.36 -8.87
N LYS A 459 17.83 5.44 -8.47
CA LYS A 459 18.69 4.27 -8.25
C LYS A 459 18.55 3.69 -6.85
N TYR A 460 18.02 4.48 -5.91
CA TYR A 460 17.88 4.06 -4.51
C TYR A 460 16.94 2.87 -4.36
N VAL A 461 15.87 2.82 -5.12
CA VAL A 461 14.85 1.76 -5.09
C VAL A 461 15.06 0.80 -6.25
N GLN A 462 15.34 -0.47 -5.97
CA GLN A 462 15.59 -1.50 -6.97
C GLN A 462 14.64 -2.67 -6.80
N PRO A 463 13.86 -3.04 -7.83
CA PRO A 463 12.95 -4.17 -7.74
C PRO A 463 13.72 -5.49 -7.64
N VAL A 464 13.23 -6.38 -6.80
CA VAL A 464 13.74 -7.73 -6.60
C VAL A 464 12.61 -8.75 -6.58
N THR A 465 12.96 -10.00 -6.85
CA THR A 465 12.04 -11.12 -6.72
C THR A 465 12.53 -12.05 -5.62
N LEU A 466 11.65 -12.45 -4.73
CA LEU A 466 11.94 -13.46 -3.74
C LEU A 466 12.03 -14.83 -4.45
N THR A 467 13.18 -15.50 -4.37
CA THR A 467 13.38 -16.81 -5.01
C THR A 467 13.08 -17.96 -4.06
N THR A 468 13.05 -17.70 -2.76
CA THR A 468 12.63 -18.68 -1.76
C THR A 468 11.11 -18.85 -1.84
N THR A 469 10.67 -20.07 -2.18
CA THR A 469 9.24 -20.37 -2.43
C THR A 469 8.50 -20.95 -1.23
N SER A 470 9.20 -21.26 -0.15
CA SER A 470 8.61 -21.84 1.06
C SER A 470 9.07 -21.11 2.30
N PHE A 471 8.11 -20.82 3.16
CA PHE A 471 8.33 -20.24 4.47
C PHE A 471 7.76 -21.17 5.52
N THR A 472 8.57 -21.53 6.51
CA THR A 472 8.12 -22.36 7.63
C THR A 472 8.14 -21.52 8.89
N ARG A 473 6.95 -21.12 9.35
CA ARG A 473 6.82 -20.39 10.60
C ARG A 473 7.24 -21.27 11.76
N LYS A 474 8.22 -20.81 12.52
CA LYS A 474 8.66 -21.47 13.75
C LYS A 474 7.76 -20.99 14.89
N THR A 475 6.94 -21.90 15.42
CA THR A 475 6.11 -21.64 16.60
C THR A 475 6.85 -22.12 17.83
N LYS A 476 7.28 -21.20 18.69
CA LYS A 476 8.05 -21.43 19.92
C LYS A 476 9.32 -22.28 19.73
N ALA A 477 10.42 -21.63 19.50
CA ALA A 477 11.72 -22.25 19.71
C ALA A 477 11.92 -22.49 21.22
N ASN A 478 12.47 -23.64 21.62
CA ASN A 478 12.81 -23.95 23.02
C ASN A 478 13.75 -22.90 23.65
N ASP A 479 14.48 -22.17 22.82
CA ASP A 479 15.44 -21.11 23.17
C ASP A 479 14.95 -19.70 22.79
N LYS A 480 13.74 -19.55 22.26
CA LYS A 480 13.14 -18.28 21.77
C LYS A 480 13.94 -17.59 20.66
N LEU A 481 14.81 -18.29 19.97
CA LEU A 481 15.64 -17.74 18.90
C LEU A 481 15.05 -18.14 17.54
N ILE A 482 14.30 -17.20 16.92
CA ILE A 482 13.74 -17.39 15.59
C ILE A 482 14.61 -16.62 14.61
N GLN A 483 15.13 -17.30 13.60
CA GLN A 483 15.94 -16.72 12.54
C GLN A 483 15.55 -17.33 11.21
N TYR A 484 15.47 -16.49 10.17
CA TYR A 484 15.14 -16.89 8.81
C TYR A 484 16.25 -16.53 7.83
N THR A 485 16.39 -17.40 6.83
CA THR A 485 17.29 -17.21 5.69
C THR A 485 16.46 -17.29 4.43
N PHE A 486 16.60 -16.33 3.52
CA PHE A 486 15.98 -16.35 2.21
C PHE A 486 16.83 -15.67 1.15
N GLU A 487 16.44 -15.83 -0.08
CA GLU A 487 17.18 -15.34 -1.23
C GLU A 487 16.32 -14.43 -2.08
N VAL A 488 16.88 -13.31 -2.48
CA VAL A 488 16.30 -12.37 -3.44
C VAL A 488 17.14 -12.29 -4.70
N GLU A 489 16.49 -12.17 -5.83
CA GLU A 489 17.11 -12.00 -7.14
C GLU A 489 16.82 -10.58 -7.66
N ARG A 490 17.86 -9.92 -8.18
CA ARG A 490 17.68 -8.60 -8.81
C ARG A 490 16.99 -8.76 -10.16
N ASN A 491 15.90 -8.02 -10.37
CA ASN A 491 15.11 -8.10 -11.59
C ASN A 491 15.80 -7.53 -12.83
N ARG A 492 16.87 -6.75 -12.67
CA ARG A 492 17.67 -6.25 -13.78
C ARG A 492 18.81 -7.23 -14.07
N GLN A 493 18.70 -7.90 -15.20
CA GLN A 493 19.80 -8.74 -15.70
C GLN A 493 21.02 -7.89 -16.04
N LEU A 494 22.15 -8.30 -15.52
CA LEU A 494 23.44 -7.78 -15.94
C LEU A 494 23.78 -8.39 -17.29
N ARG A 495 24.08 -7.55 -18.27
CA ARG A 495 24.46 -7.98 -19.61
C ARG A 495 25.87 -7.52 -19.91
N THR A 496 26.71 -8.45 -20.34
CA THR A 496 28.04 -8.10 -20.82
C THR A 496 27.99 -7.60 -22.26
N GLN A 497 29.10 -7.05 -22.72
CA GLN A 497 29.27 -6.62 -24.11
C GLN A 497 29.05 -7.82 -25.05
N THR A 498 28.50 -7.54 -26.21
CA THR A 498 28.49 -8.46 -27.34
C THR A 498 29.79 -8.32 -28.13
N THR A 499 30.35 -9.43 -28.54
CA THR A 499 31.51 -9.42 -29.47
C THR A 499 31.06 -9.14 -30.90
#